data_7463d9a51cc8c42db0d58f6c780d3e89
#
_entry.id   7463d9a51cc8c42db0d58f6c780d3e89
#
_cell.length_a   1.000
_cell.length_b   1.000
_cell.length_c   1.000
_cell.angle_alpha   90.00
_cell.angle_beta   90.00
_cell.angle_gamma   90.00
#
_symmetry.space_group_name_H-M   'P 1'
#
loop_
_entity.id
_entity.type
_entity.pdbx_description
1 polymer ?
#
loop_
_entity_poly.entity_id
_entity_poly.type
_entity_poly.pdbx_seq_one_letter_code
_entity_poly.pdbx_strand_id
1 'polypeptide(L)'
;MERVPEVIVRKARGSRRKGFVLDRLEAEEAREVLGRLLAAHPDLRAEAERHARSLMGEVTFEAIADEVEDSVNAFDLDDLNGRAGKHTWGYVEPNEAAWEILEEAVEPFFSDLKRQIELGLEPEALEICKGIMLGLYRAEHGKEGELAQWAPDFPAEAAGNALQTWLTGDLLGKVPRRKGLAFPQDFVERFVPEWRDMIVRLSSRKRGR
;
A
#
# COMPACT_ATOMS: atom_id res chain seq x y z
N MET A 1 16.49 -36.64 -51.38
CA MET A 1 17.08 -36.73 -50.03
C MET A 1 18.02 -35.54 -49.86
N GLU A 2 17.49 -34.43 -49.40
CA GLU A 2 18.17 -33.14 -49.31
C GLU A 2 18.60 -32.96 -47.80
N ARG A 3 19.88 -32.78 -47.60
CA ARG A 3 20.43 -32.61 -46.22
C ARG A 3 20.29 -31.14 -45.85
N VAL A 4 19.56 -30.89 -44.75
CA VAL A 4 19.47 -29.61 -44.11
C VAL A 4 20.78 -29.32 -43.32
N PRO A 5 21.41 -28.16 -43.48
CA PRO A 5 22.63 -27.84 -42.76
C PRO A 5 22.32 -27.49 -41.30
N GLU A 6 23.08 -28.14 -40.43
CA GLU A 6 23.07 -27.93 -38.96
C GLU A 6 23.62 -26.52 -38.63
N VAL A 7 22.75 -25.64 -38.13
CA VAL A 7 23.14 -24.31 -37.67
C VAL A 7 23.86 -24.44 -36.33
N ILE A 8 25.14 -24.28 -36.31
CA ILE A 8 25.97 -24.23 -35.12
C ILE A 8 25.70 -22.88 -34.44
N VAL A 9 24.87 -22.87 -33.41
CA VAL A 9 24.68 -21.73 -32.49
C VAL A 9 25.95 -21.57 -31.66
N ARG A 10 26.82 -20.65 -32.06
CA ARG A 10 27.96 -20.23 -31.24
C ARG A 10 27.44 -19.51 -30.00
N LYS A 11 27.47 -20.19 -28.86
CA LYS A 11 27.29 -19.60 -27.52
C LYS A 11 28.29 -18.44 -27.37
N ALA A 12 27.80 -17.22 -27.37
CA ALA A 12 28.59 -16.03 -27.05
C ALA A 12 29.19 -16.22 -25.65
N ARG A 13 30.51 -16.31 -25.55
CA ARG A 13 31.24 -16.29 -24.27
C ARG A 13 30.92 -14.93 -23.61
N GLY A 14 30.13 -14.99 -22.53
CA GLY A 14 29.87 -13.82 -21.69
C GLY A 14 31.20 -13.23 -21.22
N SER A 15 31.48 -12.04 -21.66
CA SER A 15 32.54 -11.20 -21.13
C SER A 15 32.29 -11.07 -19.61
N ARG A 16 33.17 -11.64 -18.78
CA ARG A 16 33.23 -11.33 -17.35
C ARG A 16 33.47 -9.83 -17.23
N ARG A 17 32.41 -9.03 -17.10
CA ARG A 17 32.53 -7.65 -16.64
C ARG A 17 33.25 -7.71 -15.30
N LYS A 18 34.43 -7.08 -15.19
CA LYS A 18 35.05 -6.84 -13.89
C LYS A 18 34.02 -6.08 -13.08
N GLY A 19 33.40 -6.75 -12.08
CA GLY A 19 32.40 -6.11 -11.22
C GLY A 19 33.04 -4.92 -10.53
N PHE A 20 32.42 -3.76 -10.68
CA PHE A 20 32.85 -2.58 -9.95
C PHE A 20 32.62 -2.82 -8.45
N VAL A 21 33.38 -2.13 -7.59
CA VAL A 21 33.20 -2.20 -6.14
C VAL A 21 31.76 -1.85 -5.77
N LEU A 22 31.15 -0.91 -6.49
CA LEU A 22 29.74 -0.51 -6.31
C LEU A 22 28.74 -1.65 -6.45
N ASP A 23 29.01 -2.64 -7.32
CA ASP A 23 28.14 -3.81 -7.53
C ASP A 23 28.13 -4.79 -6.36
N ARG A 24 28.97 -4.58 -5.35
CA ARG A 24 29.18 -5.47 -4.20
C ARG A 24 28.94 -4.81 -2.86
N LEU A 25 28.51 -3.54 -2.88
CA LEU A 25 28.19 -2.82 -1.65
C LEU A 25 26.93 -3.37 -1.01
N GLU A 26 26.95 -3.44 0.30
CA GLU A 26 25.75 -3.63 1.10
C GLU A 26 24.88 -2.37 1.06
N ALA A 27 23.59 -2.51 1.41
CA ALA A 27 22.62 -1.42 1.30
C ALA A 27 23.05 -0.15 2.06
N GLU A 28 23.62 -0.31 3.26
CA GLU A 28 24.10 0.81 4.06
C GLU A 28 25.32 1.49 3.44
N GLU A 29 26.25 0.71 2.90
CA GLU A 29 27.44 1.25 2.22
C GLU A 29 27.04 2.00 0.94
N ALA A 30 26.09 1.44 0.17
CA ALA A 30 25.55 2.10 -1.02
C ALA A 30 24.84 3.42 -0.68
N ARG A 31 24.08 3.46 0.43
CA ARG A 31 23.42 4.67 0.94
C ARG A 31 24.45 5.74 1.32
N GLU A 32 25.52 5.35 2.02
CA GLU A 32 26.58 6.28 2.40
C GLU A 32 27.32 6.85 1.19
N VAL A 33 27.63 5.99 0.19
CA VAL A 33 28.26 6.42 -1.07
C VAL A 33 27.35 7.41 -1.80
N LEU A 34 26.04 7.12 -1.91
CA LEU A 34 25.07 8.02 -2.52
C LEU A 34 25.03 9.36 -1.78
N GLY A 35 24.96 9.34 -0.45
CA GLY A 35 24.97 10.54 0.38
C GLY A 35 26.19 11.40 0.16
N ARG A 36 27.40 10.81 0.14
CA ARG A 36 28.65 11.50 -0.15
C ARG A 36 28.69 12.07 -1.57
N LEU A 37 28.19 11.32 -2.55
CA LEU A 37 28.13 11.77 -3.94
C LEU A 37 27.23 12.99 -4.08
N LEU A 38 26.02 12.96 -3.49
CA LEU A 38 25.08 14.06 -3.54
C LEU A 38 25.53 15.29 -2.72
N ALA A 39 26.34 15.08 -1.67
CA ALA A 39 26.97 16.19 -0.95
C ALA A 39 28.07 16.86 -1.77
N ALA A 40 28.87 16.08 -2.53
CA ALA A 40 29.91 16.60 -3.41
C ALA A 40 29.34 17.21 -4.71
N HIS A 41 28.20 16.72 -5.18
CA HIS A 41 27.54 17.10 -6.44
C HIS A 41 26.06 17.39 -6.21
N PRO A 42 25.69 18.56 -5.62
CA PRO A 42 24.30 18.91 -5.33
C PRO A 42 23.41 19.00 -6.58
N ASP A 43 23.99 19.27 -7.74
CA ASP A 43 23.33 19.30 -9.05
C ASP A 43 22.72 17.95 -9.46
N LEU A 44 23.27 16.83 -8.98
CA LEU A 44 22.75 15.49 -9.24
C LEU A 44 21.53 15.13 -8.40
N ARG A 45 21.17 15.93 -7.39
CA ARG A 45 20.06 15.61 -6.48
C ARG A 45 18.74 15.44 -7.22
N ALA A 46 18.40 16.35 -8.13
CA ALA A 46 17.15 16.27 -8.90
C ALA A 46 17.08 15.04 -9.80
N GLU A 47 18.24 14.60 -10.31
CA GLU A 47 18.32 13.37 -11.11
C GLU A 47 18.19 12.12 -10.25
N ALA A 48 18.87 12.08 -9.11
CA ALA A 48 18.76 10.99 -8.15
C ALA A 48 17.32 10.83 -7.63
N GLU A 49 16.63 11.93 -7.34
CA GLU A 49 15.20 11.94 -6.96
C GLU A 49 14.30 11.36 -8.06
N ARG A 50 14.54 11.72 -9.33
CA ARG A 50 13.78 11.14 -10.45
C ARG A 50 14.00 9.62 -10.57
N HIS A 51 15.24 9.18 -10.41
CA HIS A 51 15.55 7.74 -10.42
C HIS A 51 14.93 7.01 -9.23
N ALA A 52 14.97 7.59 -8.03
CA ALA A 52 14.34 7.01 -6.85
C ALA A 52 12.82 6.84 -7.06
N ARG A 53 12.13 7.85 -7.59
CA ARG A 53 10.69 7.75 -7.94
C ARG A 53 10.43 6.67 -8.99
N SER A 54 11.26 6.60 -10.03
CA SER A 54 11.12 5.58 -11.08
C SER A 54 11.31 4.15 -10.58
N LEU A 55 12.14 3.95 -9.54
CA LEU A 55 12.33 2.64 -8.90
C LEU A 55 11.13 2.19 -8.07
N MET A 56 10.35 3.14 -7.55
CA MET A 56 9.14 2.85 -6.77
C MET A 56 7.94 2.47 -7.66
N GLY A 57 8.05 2.63 -8.97
CA GLY A 57 6.98 2.33 -9.93
C GLY A 57 5.88 3.39 -9.98
N GLU A 58 4.99 3.25 -10.95
CA GLU A 58 3.75 4.04 -10.99
C GLU A 58 2.72 3.38 -10.07
N VAL A 59 2.32 4.10 -9.03
CA VAL A 59 1.24 3.69 -8.14
C VAL A 59 -0.07 4.21 -8.70
N THR A 60 -1.01 3.33 -9.01
CA THR A 60 -2.37 3.69 -9.41
C THR A 60 -3.37 3.18 -8.39
N PHE A 61 -4.39 3.96 -8.11
CA PHE A 61 -5.38 3.56 -7.12
C PHE A 61 -6.17 2.33 -7.55
N GLU A 62 -6.34 2.10 -8.85
CA GLU A 62 -7.02 0.91 -9.36
C GLU A 62 -6.24 -0.37 -9.05
N ALA A 63 -4.92 -0.37 -9.27
CA ALA A 63 -4.08 -1.54 -8.98
C ALA A 63 -4.07 -1.85 -7.47
N ILE A 64 -3.94 -0.83 -6.63
CA ILE A 64 -4.02 -1.00 -5.18
C ILE A 64 -5.40 -1.48 -4.75
N ALA A 65 -6.48 -1.01 -5.39
CA ALA A 65 -7.83 -1.45 -5.05
C ALA A 65 -8.04 -2.93 -5.36
N ASP A 66 -7.54 -3.41 -6.51
CA ASP A 66 -7.60 -4.81 -6.88
C ASP A 66 -6.84 -5.67 -5.85
N GLU A 67 -5.63 -5.27 -5.45
CA GLU A 67 -4.84 -5.97 -4.44
C GLU A 67 -5.49 -5.97 -3.05
N VAL A 68 -6.10 -4.87 -2.62
CA VAL A 68 -6.82 -4.78 -1.33
C VAL A 68 -8.06 -5.65 -1.34
N GLU A 69 -8.85 -5.60 -2.42
CA GLU A 69 -10.05 -6.44 -2.60
C GLU A 69 -9.69 -7.92 -2.56
N ASP A 70 -8.66 -8.32 -3.31
CA ASP A 70 -8.15 -9.70 -3.32
C ASP A 70 -7.66 -10.13 -1.93
N SER A 71 -6.93 -9.28 -1.21
CA SER A 71 -6.40 -9.58 0.12
C SER A 71 -7.50 -9.76 1.16
N VAL A 72 -8.55 -8.93 1.11
CA VAL A 72 -9.71 -9.02 2.03
C VAL A 72 -10.55 -10.25 1.73
N ASN A 73 -10.70 -10.62 0.45
CA ASN A 73 -11.49 -11.76 0.02
C ASN A 73 -10.72 -13.09 0.04
N ALA A 74 -9.42 -13.09 0.34
CA ALA A 74 -8.59 -14.28 0.35
C ALA A 74 -8.89 -15.24 1.52
N PHE A 75 -9.54 -14.78 2.56
CA PHE A 75 -9.82 -15.53 3.78
C PHE A 75 -11.21 -16.16 3.78
N ASP A 76 -11.30 -17.37 4.32
CA ASP A 76 -12.51 -18.15 4.40
C ASP A 76 -12.94 -18.47 5.86
N LEU A 77 -14.00 -19.26 6.00
CA LEU A 77 -14.50 -19.69 7.31
C LEU A 77 -13.54 -20.63 8.06
N ASP A 78 -12.64 -21.32 7.36
CA ASP A 78 -11.64 -22.16 8.01
C ASP A 78 -10.58 -21.32 8.70
N ASP A 79 -10.17 -20.19 8.10
CA ASP A 79 -9.29 -19.21 8.72
C ASP A 79 -9.94 -18.60 9.97
N LEU A 80 -11.23 -18.23 9.86
CA LEU A 80 -12.01 -17.73 10.99
C LEU A 80 -12.08 -18.74 12.12
N ASN A 81 -12.41 -19.99 11.81
CA ASN A 81 -12.53 -21.07 12.80
C ASN A 81 -11.18 -21.40 13.46
N GLY A 82 -10.07 -21.21 12.72
CA GLY A 82 -8.72 -21.38 13.26
C GLY A 82 -8.35 -20.34 14.31
N ARG A 83 -8.94 -19.15 14.26
CA ARG A 83 -8.65 -18.03 15.17
C ARG A 83 -9.72 -17.85 16.24
N ALA A 84 -10.99 -18.05 15.93
CA ALA A 84 -12.10 -17.93 16.87
C ALA A 84 -12.17 -19.11 17.84
N GLY A 85 -12.81 -18.90 19.01
CA GLY A 85 -13.12 -19.95 19.96
C GLY A 85 -12.24 -19.96 21.20
N LYS A 86 -12.12 -21.15 21.81
CA LYS A 86 -11.45 -21.31 23.10
C LYS A 86 -9.95 -21.53 22.95
N HIS A 87 -9.17 -20.65 23.53
CA HIS A 87 -7.71 -20.72 23.60
C HIS A 87 -7.23 -20.82 25.06
N THR A 88 -5.95 -21.08 25.26
CA THR A 88 -5.34 -21.19 26.60
C THR A 88 -5.38 -19.87 27.39
N TRP A 89 -5.46 -18.76 26.67
CA TRP A 89 -5.50 -17.39 27.23
C TRP A 89 -6.90 -16.78 27.30
N GLY A 90 -7.94 -17.43 26.75
CA GLY A 90 -9.30 -16.91 26.76
C GLY A 90 -10.17 -17.43 25.62
N TYR A 91 -11.29 -16.77 25.41
CA TYR A 91 -12.21 -17.03 24.30
C TYR A 91 -12.18 -15.83 23.34
N VAL A 92 -12.03 -16.10 22.05
CA VAL A 92 -12.07 -15.09 20.99
C VAL A 92 -13.40 -15.22 20.26
N GLU A 93 -14.17 -14.15 20.25
CA GLU A 93 -15.44 -14.10 19.54
C GLU A 93 -15.21 -14.14 18.01
N PRO A 94 -16.09 -14.78 17.22
CA PRO A 94 -15.90 -14.88 15.79
C PRO A 94 -15.79 -13.51 15.07
N ASN A 95 -16.56 -12.52 15.53
CA ASN A 95 -16.47 -11.15 15.00
C ASN A 95 -15.15 -10.47 15.32
N GLU A 96 -14.58 -10.70 16.50
CA GLU A 96 -13.25 -10.21 16.89
C GLU A 96 -12.16 -10.88 16.04
N ALA A 97 -12.25 -12.21 15.87
CA ALA A 97 -11.33 -12.96 15.03
C ALA A 97 -11.38 -12.50 13.56
N ALA A 98 -12.59 -12.29 13.01
CA ALA A 98 -12.76 -11.78 11.66
C ALA A 98 -12.14 -10.37 11.50
N TRP A 99 -12.36 -9.51 12.47
CA TRP A 99 -11.78 -8.17 12.48
C TRP A 99 -10.26 -8.20 12.45
N GLU A 100 -9.63 -8.99 13.33
CA GLU A 100 -8.18 -9.15 13.40
C GLU A 100 -7.58 -9.68 12.09
N ILE A 101 -8.23 -10.68 11.46
CA ILE A 101 -7.79 -11.23 10.17
C ILE A 101 -7.81 -10.15 9.09
N LEU A 102 -8.91 -9.41 9.00
CA LEU A 102 -9.07 -8.35 8.01
C LEU A 102 -8.10 -7.18 8.24
N GLU A 103 -7.83 -6.84 9.52
CA GLU A 103 -6.83 -5.82 9.87
C GLU A 103 -5.42 -6.25 9.44
N GLU A 104 -5.04 -7.50 9.67
CA GLU A 104 -3.78 -8.06 9.20
C GLU A 104 -3.68 -8.07 7.66
N ALA A 105 -4.79 -8.37 6.97
CA ALA A 105 -4.84 -8.36 5.51
C ALA A 105 -4.55 -6.99 4.89
N VAL A 106 -5.02 -5.92 5.53
CA VAL A 106 -4.84 -4.56 4.99
C VAL A 106 -3.61 -3.83 5.54
N GLU A 107 -2.97 -4.31 6.61
CA GLU A 107 -1.80 -3.66 7.23
C GLU A 107 -0.66 -3.35 6.25
N PRO A 108 -0.30 -4.21 5.27
CA PRO A 108 0.75 -3.88 4.30
C PRO A 108 0.45 -2.57 3.54
N PHE A 109 -0.78 -2.35 3.13
CA PHE A 109 -1.20 -1.14 2.40
C PHE A 109 -1.16 0.11 3.29
N PHE A 110 -1.51 -0.02 4.56
CA PHE A 110 -1.36 1.06 5.54
C PHE A 110 0.10 1.38 5.82
N SER A 111 0.95 0.39 5.88
CA SER A 111 2.40 0.56 6.03
C SER A 111 2.98 1.30 4.82
N ASP A 112 2.57 0.95 3.60
CA ASP A 112 2.99 1.64 2.38
C ASP A 112 2.45 3.08 2.32
N LEU A 113 1.20 3.32 2.70
CA LEU A 113 0.63 4.66 2.81
C LEU A 113 1.46 5.55 3.75
N LYS A 114 1.77 5.06 4.94
CA LYS A 114 2.62 5.77 5.92
C LYS A 114 4.00 6.07 5.35
N ARG A 115 4.61 5.09 4.70
CA ARG A 115 5.93 5.24 4.08
C ARG A 115 5.95 6.33 3.01
N GLN A 116 4.95 6.39 2.11
CA GLN A 116 4.89 7.44 1.10
C GLN A 116 4.72 8.82 1.74
N ILE A 117 3.92 8.91 2.79
CA ILE A 117 3.76 10.16 3.57
C ILE A 117 5.09 10.60 4.19
N GLU A 118 5.82 9.70 4.83
CA GLU A 118 7.12 9.98 5.45
C GLU A 118 8.19 10.41 4.43
N LEU A 119 8.12 9.86 3.23
CA LEU A 119 8.98 10.23 2.11
C LEU A 119 8.57 11.56 1.45
N GLY A 120 7.42 12.15 1.83
CA GLY A 120 6.89 13.37 1.22
C GLY A 120 6.34 13.16 -0.19
N LEU A 121 5.99 11.94 -0.55
CA LEU A 121 5.46 11.54 -1.85
C LEU A 121 3.93 11.65 -1.84
N GLU A 122 3.43 12.89 -1.81
CA GLU A 122 2.01 13.18 -1.64
C GLU A 122 1.09 12.62 -2.74
N PRO A 123 1.46 12.68 -4.04
CA PRO A 123 0.65 12.08 -5.10
C PRO A 123 0.50 10.57 -4.93
N GLU A 124 1.60 9.88 -4.65
CA GLU A 124 1.65 8.43 -4.46
C GLU A 124 0.87 8.01 -3.20
N ALA A 125 1.02 8.76 -2.11
CA ALA A 125 0.25 8.54 -0.89
C ALA A 125 -1.27 8.72 -1.10
N LEU A 126 -1.67 9.68 -1.93
CA LEU A 126 -3.08 9.86 -2.29
C LEU A 126 -3.61 8.68 -3.13
N GLU A 127 -2.82 8.19 -4.09
CA GLU A 127 -3.20 7.02 -4.89
C GLU A 127 -3.38 5.77 -4.02
N ILE A 128 -2.46 5.51 -3.07
CA ILE A 128 -2.61 4.39 -2.13
C ILE A 128 -3.86 4.58 -1.25
N CYS A 129 -4.08 5.77 -0.70
CA CYS A 129 -5.27 6.03 0.11
C CYS A 129 -6.58 5.78 -0.68
N LYS A 130 -6.66 6.26 -1.91
CA LYS A 130 -7.79 6.01 -2.81
C LYS A 130 -7.97 4.51 -3.11
N GLY A 131 -6.86 3.81 -3.35
CA GLY A 131 -6.86 2.38 -3.62
C GLY A 131 -7.37 1.57 -2.44
N ILE A 132 -6.88 1.83 -1.22
CA ILE A 132 -7.38 1.21 0.00
C ILE A 132 -8.90 1.43 0.13
N MET A 133 -9.35 2.68 -0.02
CA MET A 133 -10.77 3.00 0.09
C MET A 133 -11.61 2.28 -0.96
N LEU A 134 -11.17 2.25 -2.22
CA LEU A 134 -11.92 1.61 -3.29
C LEU A 134 -11.96 0.07 -3.14
N GLY A 135 -10.84 -0.56 -2.80
CA GLY A 135 -10.78 -2.01 -2.59
C GLY A 135 -11.68 -2.47 -1.44
N LEU A 136 -11.64 -1.74 -0.31
CA LEU A 136 -12.55 -1.99 0.82
C LEU A 136 -14.02 -1.76 0.46
N TYR A 137 -14.32 -0.71 -0.34
CA TYR A 137 -15.68 -0.45 -0.80
C TYR A 137 -16.20 -1.58 -1.70
N ARG A 138 -15.37 -2.10 -2.61
CA ARG A 138 -15.70 -3.24 -3.47
C ARG A 138 -15.92 -4.51 -2.66
N ALA A 139 -15.05 -4.78 -1.66
CA ALA A 139 -15.19 -5.93 -0.78
C ALA A 139 -16.49 -5.89 0.04
N GLU A 140 -16.92 -4.71 0.53
CA GLU A 140 -18.20 -4.52 1.25
C GLU A 140 -19.41 -4.82 0.34
N HIS A 141 -19.34 -4.42 -0.93
CA HIS A 141 -20.45 -4.55 -1.89
C HIS A 141 -20.35 -5.80 -2.77
N GLY A 142 -19.24 -6.51 -2.68
CA GLY A 142 -18.98 -7.78 -3.35
C GLY A 142 -19.76 -8.93 -2.74
N LYS A 143 -19.79 -10.07 -3.45
CA LYS A 143 -20.45 -11.29 -2.98
C LYS A 143 -19.43 -12.33 -2.46
N GLU A 144 -18.15 -12.05 -2.54
CA GLU A 144 -17.08 -13.04 -2.40
C GLU A 144 -16.46 -13.08 -1.00
N GLY A 145 -16.60 -12.04 -0.19
CA GLY A 145 -15.99 -11.96 1.14
C GLY A 145 -16.80 -12.69 2.23
N GLU A 146 -16.42 -13.90 2.61
CA GLU A 146 -17.09 -14.63 3.69
C GLU A 146 -16.89 -13.96 5.06
N LEU A 147 -15.70 -13.39 5.33
CA LEU A 147 -15.38 -12.73 6.60
C LEU A 147 -16.08 -11.39 6.77
N ALA A 148 -16.40 -10.69 5.68
CA ALA A 148 -17.10 -9.40 5.75
C ALA A 148 -18.47 -9.50 6.44
N GLN A 149 -19.12 -10.68 6.42
CA GLN A 149 -20.37 -10.94 7.13
C GLN A 149 -20.20 -10.96 8.65
N TRP A 150 -19.00 -11.29 9.14
CA TRP A 150 -18.67 -11.34 10.57
C TRP A 150 -18.12 -10.02 11.12
N ALA A 151 -17.65 -9.15 10.23
CA ALA A 151 -17.14 -7.82 10.55
C ALA A 151 -17.69 -6.76 9.58
N PRO A 152 -19.03 -6.55 9.51
CA PRO A 152 -19.66 -5.71 8.48
C PRO A 152 -19.24 -4.24 8.53
N ASP A 153 -18.83 -3.73 9.69
CA ASP A 153 -18.40 -2.34 9.85
C ASP A 153 -16.90 -2.14 9.49
N PHE A 154 -16.14 -3.23 9.33
CA PHE A 154 -14.70 -3.16 9.11
C PHE A 154 -14.32 -2.36 7.85
N PRO A 155 -14.92 -2.57 6.66
CA PRO A 155 -14.51 -1.87 5.45
C PRO A 155 -14.64 -0.35 5.59
N ALA A 156 -15.76 0.13 6.13
CA ALA A 156 -16.00 1.56 6.30
C ALA A 156 -15.07 2.18 7.36
N GLU A 157 -14.82 1.47 8.47
CA GLU A 157 -13.90 1.95 9.51
C GLU A 157 -12.45 1.97 9.02
N ALA A 158 -11.99 0.92 8.34
CA ALA A 158 -10.66 0.86 7.75
C ALA A 158 -10.46 1.95 6.68
N ALA A 159 -11.46 2.20 5.83
CA ALA A 159 -11.43 3.30 4.87
C ALA A 159 -11.32 4.67 5.57
N GLY A 160 -12.07 4.86 6.66
CA GLY A 160 -11.98 6.06 7.51
C GLY A 160 -10.58 6.24 8.10
N ASN A 161 -9.95 5.14 8.54
CA ASN A 161 -8.59 5.12 9.07
C ASN A 161 -7.56 5.46 7.98
N ALA A 162 -7.71 4.94 6.75
CA ALA A 162 -6.85 5.28 5.63
C ALA A 162 -6.91 6.78 5.30
N LEU A 163 -8.11 7.33 5.21
CA LEU A 163 -8.30 8.77 5.00
C LEU A 163 -7.68 9.60 6.13
N GLN A 164 -7.86 9.19 7.38
CA GLN A 164 -7.30 9.89 8.53
C GLN A 164 -5.76 9.82 8.52
N THR A 165 -5.19 8.66 8.22
CA THR A 165 -3.74 8.49 8.06
C THR A 165 -3.20 9.39 6.98
N TRP A 166 -3.84 9.44 5.82
CA TRP A 166 -3.46 10.35 4.75
C TRP A 166 -3.57 11.82 5.15
N LEU A 167 -4.59 12.22 5.91
CA LEU A 167 -4.80 13.60 6.36
C LEU A 167 -3.82 14.06 7.46
N THR A 168 -3.38 13.16 8.32
CA THR A 168 -2.61 13.51 9.52
C THR A 168 -1.18 12.96 9.52
N GLY A 169 -0.91 11.92 8.75
CA GLY A 169 0.32 11.13 8.85
C GLY A 169 0.32 10.16 10.05
N ASP A 170 -0.81 10.03 10.75
CA ASP A 170 -0.94 9.18 11.96
C ASP A 170 -2.27 8.44 11.97
N LEU A 171 -2.22 7.13 12.13
CA LEU A 171 -3.40 6.26 12.19
C LEU A 171 -4.36 6.64 13.33
N LEU A 172 -3.81 7.06 14.47
CA LEU A 172 -4.60 7.41 15.65
C LEU A 172 -5.12 8.84 15.63
N GLY A 173 -4.78 9.64 14.60
CA GLY A 173 -5.21 11.03 14.44
C GLY A 173 -4.77 11.95 15.60
N LYS A 174 -3.74 11.57 16.35
CA LYS A 174 -3.19 12.38 17.45
C LYS A 174 -2.39 13.57 16.95
N VAL A 175 -1.91 13.48 15.71
CA VAL A 175 -1.12 14.53 15.05
C VAL A 175 -2.05 15.53 14.34
N PRO A 176 -1.72 16.84 14.32
CA PRO A 176 -2.49 17.83 13.58
C PRO A 176 -2.54 17.49 12.09
N ARG A 177 -3.71 17.78 11.51
CA ARG A 177 -3.93 17.61 10.07
C ARG A 177 -2.89 18.38 9.27
N ARG A 178 -2.34 17.76 8.24
CA ARG A 178 -1.41 18.37 7.28
C ARG A 178 -2.15 19.47 6.49
N LYS A 179 -1.50 20.62 6.31
CA LYS A 179 -2.11 21.78 5.67
C LYS A 179 -2.21 21.58 4.15
N GLY A 180 -3.29 22.10 3.56
CA GLY A 180 -3.45 22.15 2.11
C GLY A 180 -3.96 20.86 1.48
N LEU A 181 -4.20 19.79 2.25
CA LEU A 181 -4.76 18.56 1.74
C LEU A 181 -6.29 18.64 1.66
N ALA A 182 -6.83 18.31 0.48
CA ALA A 182 -8.25 18.13 0.24
C ALA A 182 -8.46 16.83 -0.52
N PHE A 183 -9.30 15.95 0.02
CA PHE A 183 -9.58 14.67 -0.65
C PHE A 183 -10.45 14.91 -1.88
N PRO A 184 -10.15 14.28 -3.05
CA PRO A 184 -10.84 14.53 -4.32
C PRO A 184 -12.32 14.15 -4.25
N GLN A 185 -13.20 15.11 -4.47
CA GLN A 185 -14.66 14.88 -4.41
C GLN A 185 -15.18 14.10 -5.61
N ASP A 186 -14.58 14.27 -6.78
CA ASP A 186 -14.87 13.51 -7.99
C ASP A 186 -14.60 12.01 -7.80
N PHE A 187 -13.54 11.64 -7.07
CA PHE A 187 -13.30 10.27 -6.69
C PHE A 187 -14.42 9.74 -5.78
N VAL A 188 -14.82 10.50 -4.77
CA VAL A 188 -15.87 10.08 -3.83
C VAL A 188 -17.19 9.84 -4.56
N GLU A 189 -17.60 10.78 -5.41
CA GLU A 189 -18.87 10.71 -6.15
C GLU A 189 -18.91 9.54 -7.14
N ARG A 190 -17.77 9.21 -7.72
CA ARG A 190 -17.69 8.18 -8.75
C ARG A 190 -17.47 6.77 -8.20
N PHE A 191 -16.67 6.63 -7.16
CA PHE A 191 -16.14 5.32 -6.75
C PHE A 191 -16.64 4.84 -5.39
N VAL A 192 -16.94 5.74 -4.44
CA VAL A 192 -17.36 5.40 -3.07
C VAL A 192 -18.51 6.30 -2.58
N PRO A 193 -19.61 6.43 -3.36
CA PRO A 193 -20.65 7.43 -3.10
C PRO A 193 -21.34 7.25 -1.75
N GLU A 194 -21.50 6.04 -1.24
CA GLU A 194 -22.18 5.77 0.03
C GLU A 194 -21.36 6.24 1.23
N TRP A 195 -20.04 6.33 1.10
CA TRP A 195 -19.15 6.83 2.15
C TRP A 195 -18.95 8.35 2.14
N ARG A 196 -19.65 9.06 1.27
CA ARG A 196 -19.54 10.53 1.12
C ARG A 196 -19.66 11.27 2.46
N ASP A 197 -20.70 10.97 3.24
CA ASP A 197 -20.94 11.66 4.50
C ASP A 197 -19.86 11.38 5.55
N MET A 198 -19.32 10.16 5.59
CA MET A 198 -18.19 9.80 6.43
C MET A 198 -16.95 10.61 6.02
N ILE A 199 -16.62 10.62 4.72
CA ILE A 199 -15.47 11.33 4.18
C ILE A 199 -15.56 12.83 4.45
N VAL A 200 -16.73 13.44 4.23
CA VAL A 200 -16.96 14.87 4.51
C VAL A 200 -16.77 15.16 5.99
N ARG A 201 -17.33 14.34 6.88
CA ARG A 201 -17.17 14.52 8.35
C ARG A 201 -15.70 14.42 8.76
N LEU A 202 -14.97 13.41 8.30
CA LEU A 202 -13.55 13.24 8.61
C LEU A 202 -12.70 14.37 8.03
N SER A 203 -13.03 14.80 6.80
CA SER A 203 -12.34 15.90 6.11
C SER A 203 -12.62 17.28 6.72
N SER A 204 -13.77 17.49 7.33
CA SER A 204 -14.16 18.78 7.92
C SER A 204 -13.84 18.94 9.40
N ARG A 205 -13.44 17.86 10.08
CA ARG A 205 -13.19 17.85 11.52
C ARG A 205 -12.06 18.82 11.89
N LYS A 206 -12.42 20.07 12.18
CA LYS A 206 -11.55 21.01 12.90
C LYS A 206 -11.37 20.46 14.31
N ARG A 207 -10.11 20.30 14.75
CA ARG A 207 -9.86 20.00 16.16
C ARG A 207 -10.60 21.00 17.04
N GLY A 208 -11.51 20.51 17.88
CA GLY A 208 -11.98 21.26 19.03
C GLY A 208 -10.77 21.75 19.85
N ARG A 209 -10.82 23.00 20.21
CA ARG A 209 -9.88 23.67 21.12
C ARG A 209 -9.78 22.91 22.44
#